data_b13252019ecd7e4ee04d1a549c4dd838
#
_entry.id   b13252019ecd7e4ee04d1a549c4dd838
#
_cell.length_a   1.000
_cell.length_b   1.000
_cell.length_c   1.000
_cell.angle_alpha   90.00
_cell.angle_beta   90.00
_cell.angle_gamma   90.00
#
_symmetry.space_group_name_H-M   'P 1'
#
loop_
_entity.id
_entity.type
_entity.pdbx_description
1 polymer ?
#
loop_
_entity_poly.entity_id
_entity_poly.type
_entity_poly.pdbx_seq_one_letter_code
_entity_poly.pdbx_strand_id
1 'polypeptide(L)'
;MTSVKRLAEICGGTLTGPWQGVEVTSAAIGSRDVQPGGLFCAVPGQKVHGATFAADSNAVAVLTDAAGQRIIEDAPTPLPCIVVDDVREWMGPVSAEIYGHPARQLKTIGITGTSGKTTTSYLVEKALLDSGLKVGLIGTTGTRINGKPIPTSLTTPEAPTLQALLARMVAEGATHLVMEVSSHALQLGRVRGLHFDVAAFTNLSQDHLDFHPTMEDYFQAKALLFERAEDGQQPGTAVICCEDEWGERMRDIAAQFSSTVALYPQTKNDSAERPEANTNPAWAITSAEVSASGRQHIGVEITGAESSRKLNYSIGMAGAFNQANSLVALACIEAVTGETLTSESPAVQALADVQVPGRMQLVEAGQDFLAMVDYAHKPGAVQAVLSSLHDYLPDPQARIGIVLGAGGNRDHEKRPIMGRIAAELADAVFVTDDNPRDEEPSTIREAIYAGAREGVLKKKKQQQDKETVCEIVPDRAEAIAAAVSWAQSGDAVVIAGKGHEKGQLVAGVMHPFDDVEELANALAQRAQAHSEREGRQSESSEQR
;
A
#
# COMPACT_ATOMS: atom_id res chain seq x y z
N MET A 1 -30.09 -4.03 14.97
CA MET A 1 -30.06 -4.93 16.13
C MET A 1 -30.29 -6.34 15.65
N THR A 2 -29.47 -7.27 16.07
CA THR A 2 -29.54 -8.68 15.62
C THR A 2 -29.51 -9.59 16.83
N SER A 3 -30.40 -10.57 16.90
CA SER A 3 -30.44 -11.48 18.05
C SER A 3 -29.24 -12.42 18.08
N VAL A 4 -28.73 -12.72 19.28
CA VAL A 4 -27.64 -13.68 19.48
C VAL A 4 -27.98 -15.05 18.86
N LYS A 5 -29.29 -15.44 18.91
CA LYS A 5 -29.77 -16.65 18.24
C LYS A 5 -29.49 -16.64 16.74
N ARG A 6 -29.84 -15.52 16.07
CA ARG A 6 -29.59 -15.36 14.62
C ARG A 6 -28.11 -15.44 14.27
N LEU A 7 -27.25 -14.83 15.11
CA LEU A 7 -25.81 -14.90 14.90
C LEU A 7 -25.26 -16.32 15.03
N ALA A 8 -25.77 -17.08 16.02
CA ALA A 8 -25.40 -18.50 16.18
C ALA A 8 -25.86 -19.36 14.97
N GLU A 9 -27.04 -19.10 14.42
CA GLU A 9 -27.53 -19.79 13.22
C GLU A 9 -26.61 -19.57 12.01
N ILE A 10 -26.05 -18.36 11.85
CA ILE A 10 -25.15 -18.02 10.74
C ILE A 10 -23.82 -18.79 10.83
N CYS A 11 -23.25 -18.89 12.01
CA CYS A 11 -21.96 -19.55 12.22
C CYS A 11 -22.07 -21.02 12.62
N GLY A 12 -23.27 -21.59 12.67
CA GLY A 12 -23.49 -22.94 13.19
C GLY A 12 -23.06 -23.11 14.65
N GLY A 13 -22.92 -22.00 15.38
CA GLY A 13 -22.38 -21.97 16.74
C GLY A 13 -23.36 -22.48 17.80
N THR A 14 -22.83 -23.02 18.88
CA THR A 14 -23.60 -23.47 20.03
C THR A 14 -23.84 -22.31 21.01
N LEU A 15 -25.10 -22.11 21.41
CA LEU A 15 -25.45 -21.09 22.38
C LEU A 15 -25.33 -21.61 23.81
N THR A 16 -24.65 -20.85 24.68
CA THR A 16 -24.55 -21.16 26.12
C THR A 16 -24.84 -19.91 26.96
N GLY A 17 -25.14 -20.10 28.23
CA GLY A 17 -25.51 -19.01 29.15
C GLY A 17 -26.90 -18.39 28.88
N PRO A 18 -27.21 -17.24 29.49
CA PRO A 18 -28.55 -16.59 29.42
C PRO A 18 -28.74 -15.76 28.15
N TRP A 19 -28.85 -16.39 26.99
CA TRP A 19 -28.88 -15.75 25.68
C TRP A 19 -30.29 -15.31 25.21
N GLN A 20 -31.38 -15.78 25.88
CA GLN A 20 -32.78 -15.51 25.45
C GLN A 20 -33.07 -14.00 25.47
N GLY A 21 -33.52 -13.48 24.33
CA GLY A 21 -33.86 -12.06 24.18
C GLY A 21 -32.67 -11.10 24.14
N VAL A 22 -31.45 -11.61 24.07
CA VAL A 22 -30.24 -10.76 23.92
C VAL A 22 -30.08 -10.34 22.46
N GLU A 23 -30.01 -9.03 22.25
CA GLU A 23 -29.76 -8.40 20.96
C GLU A 23 -28.41 -7.67 20.95
N VAL A 24 -27.74 -7.68 19.81
CA VAL A 24 -26.43 -7.10 19.56
C VAL A 24 -26.53 -5.95 18.59
N THR A 25 -25.78 -4.87 18.86
CA THR A 25 -25.79 -3.64 18.04
C THR A 25 -24.46 -3.35 17.34
N SER A 26 -23.37 -3.94 17.84
CA SER A 26 -22.00 -3.75 17.32
C SER A 26 -21.16 -4.97 17.59
N ALA A 27 -19.96 -5.03 17.01
CA ALA A 27 -18.96 -6.07 17.31
C ALA A 27 -17.56 -5.47 17.45
N ALA A 28 -16.72 -6.07 18.30
CA ALA A 28 -15.31 -5.69 18.46
C ALA A 28 -14.45 -6.88 18.83
N ILE A 29 -13.16 -6.83 18.47
CA ILE A 29 -12.13 -7.80 18.86
C ILE A 29 -11.32 -7.32 20.08
N GLY A 30 -11.26 -6.01 20.33
CA GLY A 30 -10.65 -5.44 21.53
C GLY A 30 -11.68 -5.27 22.65
N SER A 31 -11.44 -5.84 23.82
CA SER A 31 -12.38 -5.74 24.96
C SER A 31 -12.72 -4.29 25.33
N ARG A 32 -11.77 -3.37 25.18
CA ARG A 32 -11.93 -1.93 25.46
C ARG A 32 -12.72 -1.19 24.37
N ASP A 33 -12.80 -1.76 23.18
CA ASP A 33 -13.47 -1.15 22.01
C ASP A 33 -14.94 -1.56 21.92
N VAL A 34 -15.36 -2.54 22.74
CA VAL A 34 -16.74 -3.02 22.78
C VAL A 34 -17.67 -1.92 23.29
N GLN A 35 -18.59 -1.49 22.43
CA GLN A 35 -19.62 -0.51 22.80
C GLN A 35 -20.73 -1.18 23.62
N PRO A 36 -21.46 -0.45 24.48
CA PRO A 36 -22.64 -0.98 25.18
C PRO A 36 -23.61 -1.65 24.19
N GLY A 37 -24.01 -2.88 24.48
CA GLY A 37 -24.83 -3.70 23.58
C GLY A 37 -24.04 -4.43 22.50
N GLY A 38 -22.72 -4.45 22.58
CA GLY A 38 -21.85 -5.07 21.58
C GLY A 38 -21.60 -6.56 21.81
N LEU A 39 -21.17 -7.23 20.71
CA LEU A 39 -20.58 -8.57 20.72
C LEU A 39 -19.06 -8.46 20.88
N PHE A 40 -18.51 -9.18 21.83
CA PHE A 40 -17.07 -9.33 21.95
C PHE A 40 -16.58 -10.57 21.19
N CYS A 41 -15.75 -10.41 20.17
CA CYS A 41 -15.10 -11.51 19.44
C CYS A 41 -13.82 -11.90 20.18
N ALA A 42 -13.93 -12.87 21.09
CA ALA A 42 -12.84 -13.28 21.98
C ALA A 42 -11.97 -14.35 21.34
N VAL A 43 -10.96 -13.93 20.57
CA VAL A 43 -10.02 -14.82 19.89
C VAL A 43 -8.92 -15.34 20.84
N PRO A 44 -8.36 -16.54 20.59
CA PRO A 44 -7.15 -16.99 21.25
C PRO A 44 -5.97 -16.05 20.95
N GLY A 45 -5.32 -15.53 21.97
CA GLY A 45 -4.10 -14.73 21.86
C GLY A 45 -2.85 -15.59 22.06
N GLN A 46 -1.68 -15.07 21.69
CA GLN A 46 -0.38 -15.77 21.87
C GLN A 46 -0.04 -16.05 23.34
N LYS A 47 -0.44 -15.20 24.26
CA LYS A 47 -0.13 -15.32 25.70
C LYS A 47 -1.35 -15.60 26.56
N VAL A 48 -2.47 -15.00 26.23
CA VAL A 48 -3.72 -15.04 27.02
C VAL A 48 -4.89 -15.11 26.07
N HIS A 49 -5.91 -15.92 26.39
CA HIS A 49 -7.14 -15.99 25.62
C HIS A 49 -7.98 -14.71 25.80
N GLY A 50 -8.53 -14.16 24.71
CA GLY A 50 -9.34 -12.93 24.72
C GLY A 50 -10.52 -13.00 25.70
N ALA A 51 -11.13 -14.16 25.87
CA ALA A 51 -12.25 -14.38 26.80
C ALA A 51 -11.97 -13.96 28.25
N THR A 52 -10.69 -13.96 28.67
CA THR A 52 -10.28 -13.48 30.01
C THR A 52 -10.70 -12.02 30.25
N PHE A 53 -10.86 -11.22 29.19
CA PHE A 53 -11.22 -9.80 29.28
C PHE A 53 -12.72 -9.55 29.06
N ALA A 54 -13.54 -10.60 28.94
CA ALA A 54 -14.97 -10.46 28.64
C ALA A 54 -15.74 -9.77 29.79
N ALA A 55 -15.41 -10.11 31.04
CA ALA A 55 -16.07 -9.53 32.21
C ALA A 55 -15.82 -8.02 32.39
N ASP A 56 -14.68 -7.53 31.91
CA ASP A 56 -14.29 -6.11 31.97
C ASP A 56 -14.75 -5.32 30.72
N SER A 57 -15.42 -5.97 29.79
CA SER A 57 -15.93 -5.34 28.56
C SER A 57 -17.38 -4.89 28.73
N ASN A 58 -17.86 -4.02 27.81
CA ASN A 58 -19.27 -3.63 27.72
C ASN A 58 -20.11 -4.63 26.89
N ALA A 59 -19.62 -5.85 26.69
CA ALA A 59 -20.30 -6.85 25.87
C ALA A 59 -21.59 -7.36 26.51
N VAL A 60 -22.59 -7.61 25.68
CA VAL A 60 -23.82 -8.31 26.08
C VAL A 60 -23.80 -9.78 25.67
N ALA A 61 -22.87 -10.16 24.79
CA ALA A 61 -22.61 -11.54 24.37
C ALA A 61 -21.16 -11.68 23.88
N VAL A 62 -20.66 -12.91 23.81
CA VAL A 62 -19.30 -13.23 23.38
C VAL A 62 -19.35 -14.28 22.26
N LEU A 63 -18.62 -14.05 21.17
CA LEU A 63 -18.28 -15.07 20.18
C LEU A 63 -16.91 -15.64 20.57
N THR A 64 -16.84 -16.93 20.83
CA THR A 64 -15.61 -17.58 21.35
C THR A 64 -15.52 -19.05 20.96
N ASP A 65 -14.40 -19.68 21.24
CA ASP A 65 -14.20 -21.13 21.13
C ASP A 65 -14.50 -21.87 22.47
N ALA A 66 -14.37 -23.18 22.47
CA ALA A 66 -14.61 -24.02 23.65
C ALA A 66 -13.68 -23.71 24.83
N ALA A 67 -12.46 -23.18 24.59
CA ALA A 67 -11.56 -22.77 25.65
C ALA A 67 -12.02 -21.46 26.29
N GLY A 68 -12.41 -20.50 25.47
CA GLY A 68 -12.96 -19.22 25.94
C GLY A 68 -14.31 -19.38 26.65
N GLN A 69 -15.17 -20.30 26.20
CA GLN A 69 -16.42 -20.64 26.89
C GLN A 69 -16.16 -20.99 28.38
N ARG A 70 -15.23 -21.89 28.66
CA ARG A 70 -14.89 -22.30 30.04
C ARG A 70 -14.44 -21.11 30.89
N ILE A 71 -13.63 -20.23 30.33
CA ILE A 71 -13.17 -19.02 31.03
C ILE A 71 -14.36 -18.12 31.41
N ILE A 72 -15.35 -18.00 30.53
CA ILE A 72 -16.54 -17.15 30.77
C ILE A 72 -17.50 -17.81 31.75
N GLU A 73 -17.68 -19.13 31.70
CA GLU A 73 -18.53 -19.89 32.64
C GLU A 73 -18.00 -19.82 34.07
N ASP A 74 -16.67 -19.75 34.25
CA ASP A 74 -16.03 -19.61 35.58
C ASP A 74 -16.11 -18.17 36.13
N ALA A 75 -16.59 -17.20 35.36
CA ALA A 75 -16.71 -15.81 35.79
C ALA A 75 -17.91 -15.61 36.76
N PRO A 76 -17.83 -14.63 37.67
CA PRO A 76 -18.91 -14.35 38.64
C PRO A 76 -20.26 -14.02 37.96
N THR A 77 -20.22 -13.45 36.78
CA THR A 77 -21.41 -13.12 35.98
C THR A 77 -21.17 -13.58 34.53
N PRO A 78 -21.49 -14.85 34.23
CA PRO A 78 -21.26 -15.39 32.89
C PRO A 78 -22.10 -14.68 31.83
N LEU A 79 -21.46 -14.27 30.74
CA LEU A 79 -22.11 -13.70 29.56
C LEU A 79 -22.63 -14.80 28.63
N PRO A 80 -23.69 -14.53 27.86
CA PRO A 80 -24.10 -15.40 26.77
C PRO A 80 -22.96 -15.63 25.80
N CYS A 81 -22.73 -16.90 25.39
CA CYS A 81 -21.70 -17.23 24.41
C CYS A 81 -22.30 -17.86 23.16
N ILE A 82 -21.72 -17.50 22.02
CA ILE A 82 -21.80 -18.21 20.76
C ILE A 82 -20.47 -18.97 20.63
N VAL A 83 -20.50 -20.28 20.74
CA VAL A 83 -19.31 -21.12 20.74
C VAL A 83 -19.12 -21.74 19.36
N VAL A 84 -17.95 -21.48 18.74
CA VAL A 84 -17.55 -21.96 17.41
C VAL A 84 -16.18 -22.64 17.49
N ASP A 85 -15.79 -23.38 16.47
CA ASP A 85 -14.48 -24.04 16.41
C ASP A 85 -13.35 -23.02 16.17
N ASP A 86 -13.57 -22.04 15.29
CA ASP A 86 -12.63 -20.94 15.00
C ASP A 86 -13.34 -19.60 14.97
N VAL A 87 -13.00 -18.73 15.94
CA VAL A 87 -13.57 -17.38 16.04
C VAL A 87 -13.21 -16.52 14.84
N ARG A 88 -11.97 -16.65 14.29
CA ARG A 88 -11.51 -15.86 13.17
C ARG A 88 -12.25 -16.16 11.86
N GLU A 89 -12.68 -17.39 11.72
CA GLU A 89 -13.51 -17.81 10.59
C GLU A 89 -14.87 -17.09 10.58
N TRP A 90 -15.48 -16.95 11.76
CA TRP A 90 -16.87 -16.51 11.87
C TRP A 90 -17.08 -15.05 12.27
N MET A 91 -16.07 -14.39 12.86
CA MET A 91 -16.24 -12.99 13.31
C MET A 91 -16.56 -12.01 12.16
N GLY A 92 -16.09 -12.29 10.93
CA GLY A 92 -16.40 -11.49 9.74
C GLY A 92 -17.87 -11.63 9.33
N PRO A 93 -18.36 -12.83 8.98
CA PRO A 93 -19.76 -13.08 8.65
C PRO A 93 -20.74 -12.63 9.73
N VAL A 94 -20.45 -12.90 11.00
CA VAL A 94 -21.25 -12.47 12.14
C VAL A 94 -21.30 -10.93 12.24
N SER A 95 -20.17 -10.26 12.07
CA SER A 95 -20.13 -8.80 12.07
C SER A 95 -20.88 -8.22 10.87
N ALA A 96 -20.77 -8.83 9.68
CA ALA A 96 -21.53 -8.40 8.51
C ALA A 96 -23.04 -8.42 8.75
N GLU A 97 -23.56 -9.47 9.39
CA GLU A 97 -24.98 -9.56 9.76
C GLU A 97 -25.37 -8.47 10.77
N ILE A 98 -24.56 -8.22 11.80
CA ILE A 98 -24.83 -7.16 12.81
C ILE A 98 -24.97 -5.80 12.14
N TYR A 99 -24.12 -5.50 11.16
CA TYR A 99 -24.12 -4.22 10.45
C TYR A 99 -24.99 -4.21 9.17
N GLY A 100 -25.77 -5.27 8.91
CA GLY A 100 -26.72 -5.35 7.79
C GLY A 100 -26.06 -5.52 6.42
N HIS A 101 -24.95 -6.25 6.35
CA HIS A 101 -24.19 -6.55 5.13
C HIS A 101 -23.84 -5.31 4.29
N PRO A 102 -23.12 -4.33 4.85
CA PRO A 102 -22.90 -3.03 4.20
C PRO A 102 -22.13 -3.17 2.87
N ALA A 103 -21.26 -4.17 2.73
CA ALA A 103 -20.52 -4.43 1.50
C ALA A 103 -21.45 -4.69 0.29
N ARG A 104 -22.64 -5.26 0.50
CA ARG A 104 -23.61 -5.52 -0.58
C ARG A 104 -24.24 -4.25 -1.17
N GLN A 105 -24.07 -3.11 -0.50
CA GLN A 105 -24.55 -1.80 -0.93
C GLN A 105 -23.46 -0.98 -1.64
N LEU A 106 -22.27 -1.52 -1.73
CA LEU A 106 -21.09 -0.89 -2.35
C LEU A 106 -20.63 -1.72 -3.55
N LYS A 107 -20.09 -1.05 -4.56
CA LYS A 107 -19.25 -1.67 -5.56
C LYS A 107 -17.84 -1.77 -5.01
N THR A 108 -17.30 -2.97 -4.92
CA THR A 108 -16.12 -3.26 -4.10
C THR A 108 -14.92 -3.69 -4.92
N ILE A 109 -13.76 -3.06 -4.67
CA ILE A 109 -12.47 -3.39 -5.27
C ILE A 109 -11.49 -3.77 -4.17
N GLY A 110 -10.98 -5.00 -4.19
CA GLY A 110 -9.92 -5.48 -3.31
C GLY A 110 -8.59 -5.60 -4.06
N ILE A 111 -7.52 -4.99 -3.54
CA ILE A 111 -6.21 -4.97 -4.20
C ILE A 111 -5.17 -5.66 -3.31
N THR A 112 -4.57 -6.74 -3.81
CA THR A 112 -3.46 -7.45 -3.15
C THR A 112 -2.19 -7.44 -4.00
N GLY A 113 -1.07 -7.79 -3.38
CA GLY A 113 0.27 -7.85 -3.98
C GLY A 113 1.34 -7.50 -2.95
N THR A 114 2.61 -7.56 -3.31
CA THR A 114 3.70 -7.11 -2.42
C THR A 114 3.80 -5.59 -2.45
N SER A 115 3.99 -5.01 -3.60
CA SER A 115 4.13 -3.58 -3.85
C SER A 115 2.99 -3.05 -4.73
N GLY A 116 2.81 -1.71 -4.81
CA GLY A 116 1.85 -1.08 -5.70
C GLY A 116 0.42 -0.94 -5.18
N LYS A 117 0.01 -1.67 -4.14
CA LYS A 117 -1.36 -1.61 -3.58
C LYS A 117 -1.84 -0.19 -3.28
N THR A 118 -1.04 0.56 -2.54
CA THR A 118 -1.37 1.94 -2.13
C THR A 118 -1.47 2.86 -3.35
N THR A 119 -0.51 2.79 -4.26
CA THR A 119 -0.53 3.60 -5.48
C THR A 119 -1.77 3.28 -6.32
N THR A 120 -2.03 2.00 -6.56
CA THR A 120 -3.20 1.56 -7.33
C THR A 120 -4.51 2.00 -6.67
N SER A 121 -4.64 1.85 -5.34
CA SER A 121 -5.86 2.26 -4.63
C SER A 121 -6.11 3.78 -4.71
N TYR A 122 -5.06 4.60 -4.65
CA TYR A 122 -5.16 6.05 -4.85
C TYR A 122 -5.56 6.45 -6.27
N LEU A 123 -4.97 5.79 -7.27
CA LEU A 123 -5.32 5.99 -8.68
C LEU A 123 -6.81 5.69 -8.91
N VAL A 124 -7.29 4.55 -8.38
CA VAL A 124 -8.70 4.16 -8.48
C VAL A 124 -9.60 5.15 -7.74
N GLU A 125 -9.28 5.50 -6.47
CA GLU A 125 -10.07 6.46 -5.69
C GLU A 125 -10.21 7.79 -6.43
N LYS A 126 -9.08 8.39 -6.86
CA LYS A 126 -9.08 9.68 -7.56
C LYS A 126 -9.90 9.63 -8.84
N ALA A 127 -9.69 8.60 -9.66
CA ALA A 127 -10.40 8.43 -10.92
C ALA A 127 -11.91 8.30 -10.74
N LEU A 128 -12.36 7.52 -9.74
CA LEU A 128 -13.78 7.38 -9.43
C LEU A 128 -14.38 8.68 -8.86
N LEU A 129 -13.64 9.38 -7.99
CA LEU A 129 -14.08 10.69 -7.45
C LEU A 129 -14.22 11.73 -8.57
N ASP A 130 -13.26 11.83 -9.48
CA ASP A 130 -13.30 12.78 -10.60
C ASP A 130 -14.37 12.41 -11.64
N SER A 131 -14.81 11.15 -11.67
CA SER A 131 -15.98 10.70 -12.40
C SER A 131 -17.31 11.01 -11.68
N GLY A 132 -17.27 11.73 -10.55
CA GLY A 132 -18.45 12.12 -9.77
C GLY A 132 -19.00 11.04 -8.84
N LEU A 133 -18.30 9.91 -8.67
CA LEU A 133 -18.71 8.82 -7.81
C LEU A 133 -18.30 9.09 -6.35
N LYS A 134 -18.96 8.46 -5.40
CA LYS A 134 -18.66 8.57 -3.97
C LYS A 134 -17.91 7.33 -3.50
N VAL A 135 -16.71 7.54 -2.97
CA VAL A 135 -15.74 6.47 -2.75
C VAL A 135 -15.29 6.38 -1.29
N GLY A 136 -15.32 5.17 -0.73
CA GLY A 136 -14.58 4.82 0.48
C GLY A 136 -13.23 4.21 0.10
N LEU A 137 -12.14 4.66 0.74
CA LEU A 137 -10.82 4.04 0.63
C LEU A 137 -10.38 3.48 1.97
N ILE A 138 -9.82 2.27 1.98
CA ILE A 138 -9.16 1.65 3.15
C ILE A 138 -7.77 1.19 2.73
N GLY A 139 -6.72 1.71 3.37
CA GLY A 139 -5.35 1.36 2.98
C GLY A 139 -4.28 1.77 3.98
N THR A 140 -3.04 1.60 3.58
CA THR A 140 -1.84 1.87 4.39
C THR A 140 -1.76 3.32 4.86
N THR A 141 -2.24 4.25 4.07
CA THR A 141 -2.25 5.69 4.39
C THR A 141 -3.50 6.11 5.17
N GLY A 142 -4.24 5.15 5.73
CA GLY A 142 -5.46 5.36 6.49
C GLY A 142 -6.73 5.14 5.66
N THR A 143 -7.86 5.45 6.27
CA THR A 143 -9.20 5.36 5.67
C THR A 143 -9.68 6.73 5.22
N ARG A 144 -10.38 6.79 4.08
CA ARG A 144 -11.06 8.02 3.62
C ARG A 144 -12.49 7.71 3.21
N ILE A 145 -13.38 8.66 3.41
CA ILE A 145 -14.75 8.63 2.86
C ILE A 145 -14.94 9.89 2.03
N ASN A 146 -15.19 9.74 0.75
CA ASN A 146 -15.34 10.85 -0.20
C ASN A 146 -14.17 11.85 -0.09
N GLY A 147 -12.93 11.33 -0.05
CA GLY A 147 -11.68 12.10 0.08
C GLY A 147 -11.35 12.61 1.49
N LYS A 148 -12.28 12.50 2.47
CA LYS A 148 -12.06 12.97 3.84
C LYS A 148 -11.41 11.89 4.71
N PRO A 149 -10.26 12.15 5.37
CA PRO A 149 -9.55 11.16 6.16
C PRO A 149 -10.28 10.79 7.44
N ILE A 150 -10.19 9.50 7.79
CA ILE A 150 -10.65 8.91 9.06
C ILE A 150 -9.47 8.16 9.68
N PRO A 151 -9.15 8.39 10.96
CA PRO A 151 -8.06 7.68 11.62
C PRO A 151 -8.29 6.17 11.65
N THR A 152 -7.33 5.40 11.15
CA THR A 152 -7.26 3.93 11.26
C THR A 152 -5.81 3.51 11.47
N SER A 153 -5.59 2.36 12.11
CA SER A 153 -4.25 1.91 12.52
C SER A 153 -3.68 0.77 11.67
N LEU A 154 -4.49 0.11 10.87
CA LEU A 154 -4.09 -1.05 10.06
C LEU A 154 -4.43 -0.82 8.60
N THR A 155 -3.54 -1.27 7.70
CA THR A 155 -3.78 -1.29 6.25
C THR A 155 -5.08 -1.98 5.89
N THR A 156 -5.35 -3.12 6.52
CA THR A 156 -6.61 -3.87 6.42
C THR A 156 -7.10 -4.11 7.84
N PRO A 157 -8.17 -3.42 8.29
CA PRO A 157 -8.70 -3.55 9.64
C PRO A 157 -9.16 -4.97 9.98
N GLU A 158 -9.28 -5.27 11.28
CA GLU A 158 -9.92 -6.51 11.75
C GLU A 158 -11.41 -6.53 11.36
N ALA A 159 -11.96 -7.71 11.11
CA ALA A 159 -13.27 -7.88 10.50
C ALA A 159 -14.42 -7.09 11.18
N PRO A 160 -14.55 -7.04 12.52
CA PRO A 160 -15.58 -6.23 13.17
C PRO A 160 -15.42 -4.72 12.88
N THR A 161 -14.20 -4.20 12.95
CA THR A 161 -13.90 -2.81 12.63
C THR A 161 -14.15 -2.50 11.17
N LEU A 162 -13.79 -3.43 10.28
CA LEU A 162 -14.02 -3.30 8.84
C LEU A 162 -15.50 -3.17 8.53
N GLN A 163 -16.36 -4.06 9.06
CA GLN A 163 -17.81 -4.00 8.84
C GLN A 163 -18.43 -2.70 9.39
N ALA A 164 -17.96 -2.22 10.54
CA ALA A 164 -18.39 -0.94 11.11
C ALA A 164 -18.01 0.25 10.18
N LEU A 165 -16.78 0.25 9.63
CA LEU A 165 -16.34 1.26 8.67
C LEU A 165 -17.18 1.23 7.38
N LEU A 166 -17.47 0.05 6.85
CA LEU A 166 -18.31 -0.09 5.66
C LEU A 166 -19.74 0.43 5.92
N ALA A 167 -20.33 0.12 7.07
CA ALA A 167 -21.65 0.65 7.44
C ALA A 167 -21.62 2.18 7.54
N ARG A 168 -20.54 2.77 8.06
CA ARG A 168 -20.35 4.21 8.09
C ARG A 168 -20.18 4.80 6.69
N MET A 169 -19.42 4.15 5.80
CA MET A 169 -19.26 4.58 4.40
C MET A 169 -20.60 4.64 3.68
N VAL A 170 -21.44 3.60 3.82
CA VAL A 170 -22.80 3.57 3.27
C VAL A 170 -23.66 4.69 3.85
N ALA A 171 -23.63 4.90 5.17
CA ALA A 171 -24.38 5.98 5.83
C ALA A 171 -23.95 7.38 5.36
N GLU A 172 -22.66 7.58 5.04
CA GLU A 172 -22.13 8.82 4.46
C GLU A 172 -22.30 8.89 2.92
N GLY A 173 -22.99 7.92 2.33
CA GLY A 173 -23.42 7.90 0.94
C GLY A 173 -22.34 7.43 -0.04
N ALA A 174 -21.30 6.73 0.39
CA ALA A 174 -20.38 6.06 -0.50
C ALA A 174 -21.12 5.01 -1.36
N THR A 175 -20.73 4.91 -2.62
CA THR A 175 -21.26 3.93 -3.59
C THR A 175 -20.22 2.89 -3.98
N HIS A 176 -18.95 3.21 -3.79
CA HIS A 176 -17.81 2.38 -4.13
C HIS A 176 -16.88 2.22 -2.93
N LEU A 177 -16.23 1.07 -2.84
CA LEU A 177 -15.15 0.76 -1.91
C LEU A 177 -13.91 0.38 -2.68
N VAL A 178 -12.78 0.99 -2.35
CA VAL A 178 -11.44 0.56 -2.78
C VAL A 178 -10.64 0.22 -1.55
N MET A 179 -10.07 -0.99 -1.47
CA MET A 179 -9.30 -1.35 -0.30
C MET A 179 -8.05 -2.18 -0.61
N GLU A 180 -6.99 -1.89 0.15
CA GLU A 180 -5.80 -2.72 0.18
C GLU A 180 -6.07 -3.97 1.02
N VAL A 181 -5.77 -5.15 0.45
CA VAL A 181 -5.94 -6.44 1.11
C VAL A 181 -4.56 -7.08 1.29
N SER A 182 -4.04 -7.05 2.51
CA SER A 182 -2.74 -7.65 2.83
C SER A 182 -2.83 -9.18 2.94
N SER A 183 -1.72 -9.89 2.70
CA SER A 183 -1.64 -11.34 2.89
C SER A 183 -1.95 -11.77 4.33
N HIS A 184 -1.50 -11.00 5.32
CA HIS A 184 -1.88 -11.19 6.72
C HIS A 184 -3.40 -11.11 6.93
N ALA A 185 -4.05 -10.13 6.28
CA ALA A 185 -5.49 -9.96 6.42
C ALA A 185 -6.26 -11.12 5.80
N LEU A 186 -5.80 -11.65 4.67
CA LEU A 186 -6.37 -12.83 4.04
C LEU A 186 -6.23 -14.06 4.93
N GLN A 187 -5.01 -14.34 5.39
CA GLN A 187 -4.74 -15.51 6.25
C GLN A 187 -5.43 -15.43 7.61
N LEU A 188 -5.57 -14.23 8.18
CA LEU A 188 -6.26 -13.99 9.45
C LEU A 188 -7.77 -13.80 9.32
N GLY A 189 -8.35 -13.99 8.13
CA GLY A 189 -9.78 -13.90 7.88
C GLY A 189 -10.40 -12.51 8.05
N ARG A 190 -9.61 -11.42 7.97
CA ARG A 190 -10.10 -10.05 8.22
C ARG A 190 -11.12 -9.57 7.20
N VAL A 191 -11.08 -10.10 5.98
CA VAL A 191 -12.01 -9.76 4.90
C VAL A 191 -13.11 -10.79 4.70
N ARG A 192 -13.20 -11.81 5.53
CA ARG A 192 -14.34 -12.75 5.53
C ARG A 192 -15.64 -11.99 5.80
N GLY A 193 -16.69 -12.36 5.11
CA GLY A 193 -17.96 -11.64 5.13
C GLY A 193 -18.03 -10.43 4.18
N LEU A 194 -16.96 -10.19 3.37
CA LEU A 194 -16.98 -9.28 2.22
C LEU A 194 -17.05 -10.08 0.92
N HIS A 195 -17.76 -9.50 -0.04
CA HIS A 195 -17.69 -9.87 -1.44
C HIS A 195 -16.95 -8.75 -2.19
N PHE A 196 -16.08 -9.11 -3.14
CA PHE A 196 -15.43 -8.15 -4.02
C PHE A 196 -16.01 -8.28 -5.45
N ASP A 197 -16.56 -7.17 -5.99
CA ASP A 197 -16.94 -7.11 -7.41
C ASP A 197 -15.71 -7.22 -8.31
N VAL A 198 -14.58 -6.65 -7.85
CA VAL A 198 -13.28 -6.72 -8.52
C VAL A 198 -12.19 -7.08 -7.52
N ALA A 199 -11.40 -8.10 -7.82
CA ALA A 199 -10.19 -8.45 -7.10
C ALA A 199 -8.96 -8.23 -7.98
N ALA A 200 -7.94 -7.51 -7.48
CA ALA A 200 -6.75 -7.19 -8.24
C ALA A 200 -5.47 -7.72 -7.61
N PHE A 201 -4.55 -8.22 -8.45
CA PHE A 201 -3.20 -8.64 -8.10
C PHE A 201 -2.18 -7.75 -8.80
N THR A 202 -1.27 -7.13 -8.03
CA THR A 202 -0.24 -6.26 -8.59
C THR A 202 1.05 -7.02 -8.90
N ASN A 203 1.65 -7.69 -7.90
CA ASN A 203 2.91 -8.45 -8.04
C ASN A 203 3.21 -9.29 -6.79
N LEU A 204 4.24 -10.15 -6.90
CA LEU A 204 4.82 -10.86 -5.75
C LEU A 204 6.35 -10.72 -5.78
N SER A 205 6.92 -10.25 -4.68
CA SER A 205 8.36 -10.23 -4.44
C SER A 205 8.65 -10.58 -2.98
N GLN A 206 9.89 -10.85 -2.65
CA GLN A 206 10.27 -11.26 -1.29
C GLN A 206 9.91 -10.20 -0.24
N ASP A 207 8.98 -10.54 0.62
CA ASP A 207 8.55 -9.76 1.79
C ASP A 207 7.83 -10.67 2.80
N HIS A 208 7.69 -10.21 4.06
CA HIS A 208 6.90 -10.88 5.09
C HIS A 208 7.25 -12.37 5.36
N LEU A 209 8.52 -12.78 5.15
CA LEU A 209 8.97 -14.13 5.45
C LEU A 209 9.15 -14.38 6.96
N ASP A 210 8.98 -13.34 7.79
CA ASP A 210 8.80 -13.43 9.24
C ASP A 210 7.43 -13.99 9.64
N PHE A 211 6.45 -13.90 8.75
CA PHE A 211 5.07 -14.39 8.96
C PHE A 211 4.73 -15.57 8.04
N HIS A 212 5.14 -15.53 6.78
CA HIS A 212 4.95 -16.61 5.82
C HIS A 212 6.24 -17.42 5.71
N PRO A 213 6.25 -18.74 6.04
CA PRO A 213 7.48 -19.54 6.05
C PRO A 213 8.23 -19.58 4.72
N THR A 214 7.50 -19.53 3.59
CA THR A 214 8.06 -19.59 2.24
C THR A 214 7.40 -18.58 1.30
N MET A 215 8.02 -18.34 0.14
CA MET A 215 7.40 -17.53 -0.92
C MET A 215 6.12 -18.19 -1.47
N GLU A 216 6.03 -19.52 -1.45
CA GLU A 216 4.84 -20.24 -1.84
C GLU A 216 3.70 -20.02 -0.85
N ASP A 217 3.94 -20.10 0.47
CA ASP A 217 2.93 -19.78 1.49
C ASP A 217 2.45 -18.32 1.37
N TYR A 218 3.37 -17.40 1.05
CA TYR A 218 3.05 -16.00 0.81
C TYR A 218 2.18 -15.81 -0.44
N PHE A 219 2.47 -16.55 -1.51
CA PHE A 219 1.65 -16.57 -2.73
C PHE A 219 0.25 -17.12 -2.45
N GLN A 220 0.16 -18.29 -1.81
CA GLN A 220 -1.11 -18.94 -1.48
C GLN A 220 -1.98 -18.04 -0.57
N ALA A 221 -1.37 -17.35 0.40
CA ALA A 221 -2.11 -16.39 1.22
C ALA A 221 -2.76 -15.25 0.39
N LYS A 222 -2.13 -14.82 -0.71
CA LYS A 222 -2.73 -13.83 -1.62
C LYS A 222 -3.77 -14.45 -2.56
N ALA A 223 -3.57 -15.69 -2.97
CA ALA A 223 -4.50 -16.42 -3.83
C ALA A 223 -5.89 -16.57 -3.20
N LEU A 224 -5.99 -16.58 -1.87
CA LEU A 224 -7.27 -16.58 -1.14
C LEU A 224 -8.23 -15.45 -1.57
N LEU A 225 -7.73 -14.33 -2.11
CA LEU A 225 -8.58 -13.26 -2.61
C LEU A 225 -9.32 -13.64 -3.89
N PHE A 226 -8.79 -14.58 -4.66
CA PHE A 226 -9.29 -14.99 -5.98
C PHE A 226 -9.99 -16.33 -5.95
N GLU A 227 -9.77 -17.12 -4.92
CA GLU A 227 -10.42 -18.38 -4.72
C GLU A 227 -11.87 -18.19 -4.27
N ARG A 228 -12.65 -19.25 -4.37
CA ARG A 228 -14.04 -19.24 -3.93
C ARG A 228 -14.12 -19.06 -2.43
N ALA A 229 -14.80 -18.01 -1.97
CA ALA A 229 -15.14 -17.87 -0.57
C ALA A 229 -16.07 -19.03 -0.11
N GLU A 230 -15.99 -19.41 1.17
CA GLU A 230 -16.78 -20.52 1.73
C GLU A 230 -18.30 -20.30 1.64
N ASP A 231 -18.75 -19.05 1.60
CA ASP A 231 -20.14 -18.66 1.37
C ASP A 231 -20.57 -18.81 -0.11
N GLY A 232 -19.68 -19.30 -0.98
CA GLY A 232 -19.93 -19.52 -2.40
C GLY A 232 -19.83 -18.26 -3.26
N GLN A 233 -19.43 -17.12 -2.69
CA GLN A 233 -19.22 -15.89 -3.43
C GLN A 233 -17.80 -15.86 -4.01
N GLN A 234 -17.72 -15.53 -5.30
CA GLN A 234 -16.45 -15.37 -6.03
C GLN A 234 -16.30 -13.90 -6.41
N PRO A 235 -15.09 -13.38 -6.59
CA PRO A 235 -14.92 -12.08 -7.23
C PRO A 235 -15.67 -12.06 -8.57
N GLY A 236 -16.34 -10.95 -8.87
CA GLY A 236 -17.00 -10.79 -10.17
C GLY A 236 -16.01 -10.78 -11.31
N THR A 237 -14.93 -10.00 -11.15
CA THR A 237 -13.82 -9.90 -12.11
C THR A 237 -12.47 -9.93 -11.37
N ALA A 238 -11.54 -10.73 -11.85
CA ALA A 238 -10.15 -10.73 -11.42
C ALA A 238 -9.30 -9.90 -12.40
N VAL A 239 -8.51 -8.98 -11.89
CA VAL A 239 -7.56 -8.13 -12.64
C VAL A 239 -6.15 -8.52 -12.22
N ILE A 240 -5.40 -9.16 -13.12
CA ILE A 240 -4.12 -9.80 -12.78
C ILE A 240 -2.99 -9.19 -13.58
N CYS A 241 -2.00 -8.60 -12.90
CA CYS A 241 -0.75 -8.16 -13.51
C CYS A 241 0.16 -9.38 -13.76
N CYS A 242 0.38 -9.70 -15.04
CA CYS A 242 1.17 -10.83 -15.52
C CYS A 242 2.58 -10.33 -15.93
N GLU A 243 3.32 -9.75 -14.98
CA GLU A 243 4.67 -9.24 -15.22
C GLU A 243 5.72 -10.36 -15.13
N ASP A 244 5.43 -11.41 -14.37
CA ASP A 244 6.30 -12.54 -14.07
C ASP A 244 5.51 -13.86 -13.93
N GLU A 245 6.22 -14.94 -13.60
CA GLU A 245 5.63 -16.27 -13.39
C GLU A 245 4.58 -16.30 -12.26
N TRP A 246 4.70 -15.44 -11.24
CA TRP A 246 3.73 -15.37 -10.16
C TRP A 246 2.41 -14.77 -10.65
N GLY A 247 2.48 -13.75 -11.50
CA GLY A 247 1.31 -13.17 -12.15
C GLY A 247 0.59 -14.17 -13.04
N GLU A 248 1.34 -14.92 -13.87
CA GLU A 248 0.78 -15.98 -14.73
C GLU A 248 0.08 -17.08 -13.91
N ARG A 249 0.72 -17.55 -12.83
CA ARG A 249 0.11 -18.52 -11.91
C ARG A 249 -1.15 -17.98 -11.24
N MET A 250 -1.14 -16.70 -10.82
CA MET A 250 -2.30 -16.07 -10.19
C MET A 250 -3.46 -15.95 -11.19
N ARG A 251 -3.19 -15.62 -12.45
CA ARG A 251 -4.18 -15.63 -13.53
C ARG A 251 -4.83 -17.00 -13.68
N ASP A 252 -4.03 -18.06 -13.69
CA ASP A 252 -4.53 -19.43 -13.88
C ASP A 252 -5.39 -19.91 -12.70
N ILE A 253 -5.08 -19.46 -11.47
CA ILE A 253 -5.95 -19.69 -10.31
C ILE A 253 -7.25 -18.90 -10.46
N ALA A 254 -7.17 -17.58 -10.67
CA ALA A 254 -8.32 -16.71 -10.75
C ALA A 254 -9.31 -17.12 -11.87
N ALA A 255 -8.80 -17.55 -13.01
CA ALA A 255 -9.62 -18.00 -14.15
C ALA A 255 -10.49 -19.23 -13.86
N GLN A 256 -10.21 -19.97 -12.80
CA GLN A 256 -11.06 -21.09 -12.37
C GLN A 256 -12.34 -20.63 -11.70
N PHE A 257 -12.36 -19.41 -11.17
CA PHE A 257 -13.42 -18.90 -10.31
C PHE A 257 -14.08 -17.62 -10.82
N SER A 258 -13.40 -16.82 -11.66
CA SER A 258 -13.82 -15.47 -12.03
C SER A 258 -13.58 -15.17 -13.51
N SER A 259 -14.32 -14.19 -14.05
CA SER A 259 -13.89 -13.51 -15.29
C SER A 259 -12.55 -12.83 -15.04
N THR A 260 -11.54 -13.11 -15.87
CA THR A 260 -10.17 -12.66 -15.63
C THR A 260 -9.69 -11.72 -16.73
N VAL A 261 -9.14 -10.58 -16.35
CA VAL A 261 -8.44 -9.61 -17.20
C VAL A 261 -6.94 -9.73 -16.95
N ALA A 262 -6.18 -10.13 -17.95
CA ALA A 262 -4.73 -10.24 -17.87
C ALA A 262 -4.06 -8.94 -18.32
N LEU A 263 -3.08 -8.45 -17.55
CA LEU A 263 -2.38 -7.19 -17.80
C LEU A 263 -0.89 -7.44 -18.04
N TYR A 264 -0.38 -6.89 -19.13
CA TYR A 264 1.02 -7.00 -19.57
C TYR A 264 1.67 -5.62 -19.60
N PRO A 265 2.33 -5.18 -18.50
CA PRO A 265 2.86 -3.82 -18.38
C PRO A 265 4.16 -3.59 -19.15
N GLN A 266 4.80 -4.64 -19.66
CA GLN A 266 6.08 -4.51 -20.40
C GLN A 266 5.83 -4.20 -21.88
N THR A 267 6.63 -3.27 -22.44
CA THR A 267 6.59 -2.95 -23.86
C THR A 267 7.16 -4.08 -24.72
N LYS A 268 6.70 -4.19 -25.97
CA LYS A 268 6.93 -5.31 -26.91
C LYS A 268 8.37 -5.75 -27.23
N ASN A 269 9.42 -5.16 -26.65
CA ASN A 269 10.80 -5.48 -27.00
C ASN A 269 11.39 -6.73 -26.35
N ASP A 270 10.73 -7.29 -25.35
CA ASP A 270 11.14 -8.55 -24.76
C ASP A 270 10.31 -9.69 -25.34
N SER A 271 11.00 -10.64 -25.95
CA SER A 271 10.55 -11.77 -26.75
C SER A 271 9.78 -12.86 -25.98
N ALA A 272 8.98 -12.52 -25.00
CA ALA A 272 8.03 -13.45 -24.42
C ALA A 272 6.83 -13.58 -25.38
N GLU A 273 6.63 -14.77 -25.94
CA GLU A 273 5.42 -15.13 -26.68
C GLU A 273 4.22 -14.84 -25.77
N ARG A 274 3.43 -13.81 -26.14
CA ARG A 274 2.14 -13.60 -25.50
C ARG A 274 1.31 -14.86 -25.75
N PRO A 275 0.65 -15.41 -24.71
CA PRO A 275 -0.30 -16.47 -24.95
C PRO A 275 -1.26 -16.01 -26.05
N GLU A 276 -1.45 -16.86 -27.09
CA GLU A 276 -2.46 -16.62 -28.11
C GLU A 276 -3.77 -16.26 -27.41
N ALA A 277 -4.51 -15.30 -27.96
CA ALA A 277 -5.74 -14.73 -27.42
C ALA A 277 -6.76 -15.81 -27.02
N ASN A 278 -6.57 -16.40 -25.85
CA ASN A 278 -7.51 -17.28 -25.23
C ASN A 278 -8.57 -16.43 -24.54
N THR A 279 -9.73 -16.29 -25.15
CA THR A 279 -11.06 -15.93 -24.64
C THR A 279 -11.18 -14.85 -23.53
N ASN A 280 -10.13 -14.45 -22.85
CA ASN A 280 -10.12 -13.45 -21.77
C ASN A 280 -9.58 -12.10 -22.28
N PRO A 281 -10.16 -10.96 -21.89
CA PRO A 281 -9.63 -9.66 -22.24
C PRO A 281 -8.20 -9.48 -21.70
N ALA A 282 -7.32 -8.97 -22.55
CA ALA A 282 -5.94 -8.67 -22.20
C ALA A 282 -5.60 -7.22 -22.49
N TRP A 283 -4.93 -6.55 -21.56
CA TRP A 283 -4.44 -5.19 -21.71
C TRP A 283 -2.91 -5.19 -21.76
N ALA A 284 -2.34 -4.58 -22.77
CA ALA A 284 -0.90 -4.58 -22.95
C ALA A 284 -0.37 -3.18 -23.25
N ILE A 285 0.66 -2.76 -22.53
CA ILE A 285 1.37 -1.51 -22.84
C ILE A 285 2.12 -1.71 -24.16
N THR A 286 1.89 -0.80 -25.09
CA THR A 286 2.53 -0.80 -26.43
C THR A 286 3.57 0.31 -26.58
N SER A 287 3.45 1.39 -25.81
CA SER A 287 4.41 2.49 -25.75
C SER A 287 4.38 3.14 -24.38
N ALA A 288 5.54 3.63 -23.94
CA ALA A 288 5.66 4.47 -22.76
C ALA A 288 6.76 5.51 -23.02
N GLU A 289 6.40 6.78 -22.97
CA GLU A 289 7.31 7.90 -23.21
C GLU A 289 7.29 8.84 -22.01
N VAL A 290 8.45 9.34 -21.62
CA VAL A 290 8.62 10.30 -20.52
C VAL A 290 8.85 11.69 -21.11
N SER A 291 8.01 12.65 -20.75
CA SER A 291 8.19 14.05 -21.14
C SER A 291 9.27 14.74 -20.30
N ALA A 292 9.75 15.88 -20.75
CA ALA A 292 10.73 16.71 -20.02
C ALA A 292 10.24 17.15 -18.62
N SER A 293 8.90 17.21 -18.42
CA SER A 293 8.29 17.49 -17.10
C SER A 293 8.19 16.26 -16.20
N GLY A 294 8.70 15.09 -16.63
CA GLY A 294 8.59 13.86 -15.88
C GLY A 294 7.22 13.16 -15.97
N ARG A 295 6.29 13.63 -16.79
CA ARG A 295 5.00 12.97 -17.04
C ARG A 295 5.20 11.79 -18.01
N GLN A 296 4.58 10.66 -17.70
CA GLN A 296 4.61 9.48 -18.56
C GLN A 296 3.38 9.46 -19.48
N HIS A 297 3.59 9.25 -20.78
CA HIS A 297 2.55 9.05 -21.80
C HIS A 297 2.53 7.57 -22.18
N ILE A 298 1.41 6.91 -21.97
CA ILE A 298 1.29 5.45 -22.06
C ILE A 298 0.24 5.10 -23.12
N GLY A 299 0.64 4.26 -24.07
CA GLY A 299 -0.26 3.65 -25.06
C GLY A 299 -0.54 2.19 -24.68
N VAL A 300 -1.80 1.81 -24.68
CA VAL A 300 -2.27 0.46 -24.35
C VAL A 300 -3.10 -0.11 -25.48
N GLU A 301 -2.87 -1.37 -25.81
CA GLU A 301 -3.75 -2.17 -26.64
C GLU A 301 -4.59 -3.09 -25.75
N ILE A 302 -5.91 -3.05 -25.94
CA ILE A 302 -6.86 -3.84 -25.18
C ILE A 302 -7.50 -4.82 -26.15
N THR A 303 -7.26 -6.12 -25.98
CA THR A 303 -7.81 -7.20 -26.81
C THR A 303 -8.92 -7.91 -26.05
N GLY A 304 -10.07 -8.05 -26.68
CA GLY A 304 -11.17 -8.89 -26.24
C GLY A 304 -11.41 -10.03 -27.24
N ALA A 305 -12.43 -10.86 -27.00
CA ALA A 305 -12.72 -12.04 -27.82
C ALA A 305 -13.02 -11.69 -29.30
N GLU A 306 -13.61 -10.53 -29.59
CA GLU A 306 -14.09 -10.18 -30.93
C GLU A 306 -13.47 -8.89 -31.50
N SER A 307 -12.75 -8.09 -30.69
CA SER A 307 -12.23 -6.79 -31.08
C SER A 307 -11.02 -6.36 -30.28
N SER A 308 -10.19 -5.50 -30.87
CA SER A 308 -9.14 -4.78 -30.15
C SER A 308 -9.41 -3.27 -30.19
N ARG A 309 -8.98 -2.56 -29.17
CA ARG A 309 -9.04 -1.10 -29.07
C ARG A 309 -7.77 -0.54 -28.45
N LYS A 310 -7.51 0.74 -28.69
CA LYS A 310 -6.37 1.45 -28.11
C LYS A 310 -6.84 2.44 -27.06
N LEU A 311 -6.05 2.57 -26.00
CA LEU A 311 -6.24 3.56 -24.95
C LEU A 311 -4.91 4.30 -24.76
N ASN A 312 -4.94 5.63 -24.81
CA ASN A 312 -3.79 6.47 -24.52
C ASN A 312 -4.10 7.30 -23.27
N TYR A 313 -3.15 7.39 -22.35
CA TYR A 313 -3.31 8.17 -21.13
C TYR A 313 -1.96 8.66 -20.61
N SER A 314 -2.00 9.53 -19.58
CA SER A 314 -0.81 10.05 -18.92
C SER A 314 -0.89 9.85 -17.44
N ILE A 315 0.28 9.67 -16.78
CA ILE A 315 0.42 9.68 -15.33
C ILE A 315 1.49 10.69 -14.91
N GLY A 316 1.26 11.36 -13.79
CA GLY A 316 2.19 12.33 -13.20
C GLY A 316 3.19 11.73 -12.23
N MET A 317 3.33 10.41 -12.19
CA MET A 317 4.22 9.68 -11.27
C MET A 317 5.41 9.10 -12.01
N ALA A 318 6.59 9.22 -11.42
CA ALA A 318 7.81 8.63 -11.94
C ALA A 318 7.85 7.10 -11.76
N GLY A 319 8.66 6.43 -12.57
CA GLY A 319 8.99 5.01 -12.43
C GLY A 319 8.13 4.06 -13.26
N ALA A 320 8.78 3.08 -13.89
CA ALA A 320 8.12 2.09 -14.75
C ALA A 320 7.07 1.24 -14.00
N PHE A 321 7.29 0.93 -12.73
CA PHE A 321 6.29 0.20 -11.92
C PHE A 321 4.97 0.98 -11.76
N ASN A 322 4.95 2.31 -11.92
CA ASN A 322 3.72 3.09 -11.90
C ASN A 322 2.92 2.96 -13.21
N GLN A 323 3.55 2.55 -14.30
CA GLN A 323 2.82 2.13 -15.51
C GLN A 323 1.98 0.89 -15.22
N ALA A 324 2.56 -0.13 -14.57
CA ALA A 324 1.83 -1.32 -14.15
C ALA A 324 0.70 -0.98 -13.16
N ASN A 325 0.98 -0.16 -12.13
CA ASN A 325 -0.04 0.27 -11.15
C ASN A 325 -1.20 1.00 -11.82
N SER A 326 -0.93 1.88 -12.79
CA SER A 326 -1.96 2.63 -13.52
C SER A 326 -2.79 1.73 -14.44
N LEU A 327 -2.16 0.74 -15.06
CA LEU A 327 -2.85 -0.25 -15.89
C LEU A 327 -3.81 -1.08 -15.05
N VAL A 328 -3.38 -1.55 -13.87
CA VAL A 328 -4.24 -2.26 -12.89
C VAL A 328 -5.40 -1.37 -12.46
N ALA A 329 -5.13 -0.09 -12.15
CA ALA A 329 -6.17 0.85 -11.73
C ALA A 329 -7.25 1.03 -12.80
N LEU A 330 -6.87 1.29 -14.06
CA LEU A 330 -7.82 1.49 -15.15
C LEU A 330 -8.64 0.22 -15.43
N ALA A 331 -8.02 -0.95 -15.43
CA ALA A 331 -8.74 -2.21 -15.60
C ALA A 331 -9.74 -2.48 -14.45
N CYS A 332 -9.38 -2.14 -13.21
CA CYS A 332 -10.31 -2.21 -12.07
C CYS A 332 -11.49 -1.24 -12.22
N ILE A 333 -11.24 -0.02 -12.68
CA ILE A 333 -12.28 0.99 -12.90
C ILE A 333 -13.25 0.54 -13.98
N GLU A 334 -12.73 0.08 -15.13
CA GLU A 334 -13.59 -0.44 -16.22
C GLU A 334 -14.42 -1.64 -15.73
N ALA A 335 -13.81 -2.57 -14.99
CA ALA A 335 -14.50 -3.75 -14.48
C ALA A 335 -15.60 -3.41 -13.45
N VAL A 336 -15.36 -2.44 -12.55
CA VAL A 336 -16.32 -2.11 -11.49
C VAL A 336 -17.46 -1.22 -11.96
N THR A 337 -17.19 -0.33 -12.93
CA THR A 337 -18.20 0.58 -13.48
C THR A 337 -18.98 -0.06 -14.61
N GLY A 338 -18.40 -1.03 -15.32
CA GLY A 338 -18.95 -1.61 -16.55
C GLY A 338 -18.90 -0.65 -17.75
N GLU A 339 -18.22 0.50 -17.62
CA GLU A 339 -18.08 1.51 -18.66
C GLU A 339 -16.79 1.29 -19.44
N THR A 340 -16.86 1.22 -20.76
CA THR A 340 -15.68 1.17 -21.62
C THR A 340 -14.90 2.48 -21.52
N LEU A 341 -13.66 2.42 -21.02
CA LEU A 341 -12.81 3.60 -20.88
C LEU A 341 -12.24 4.04 -22.23
N THR A 342 -12.25 5.34 -22.47
CA THR A 342 -11.60 6.02 -23.61
C THR A 342 -10.59 7.04 -23.09
N SER A 343 -9.73 7.56 -23.96
CA SER A 343 -8.76 8.60 -23.58
C SER A 343 -9.41 9.89 -23.05
N GLU A 344 -10.67 10.15 -23.39
CA GLU A 344 -11.45 11.30 -22.95
C GLU A 344 -12.26 11.03 -21.66
N SER A 345 -12.30 9.79 -21.18
CA SER A 345 -13.02 9.46 -19.95
C SER A 345 -12.45 10.23 -18.75
N PRO A 346 -13.30 10.87 -17.90
CA PRO A 346 -12.83 11.60 -16.71
C PRO A 346 -11.91 10.77 -15.81
N ALA A 347 -12.23 9.49 -15.64
CA ALA A 347 -11.42 8.55 -14.88
C ALA A 347 -9.99 8.39 -15.44
N VAL A 348 -9.84 8.41 -16.77
CA VAL A 348 -8.55 8.28 -17.44
C VAL A 348 -7.75 9.58 -17.34
N GLN A 349 -8.41 10.72 -17.56
CA GLN A 349 -7.80 12.04 -17.44
C GLN A 349 -7.31 12.34 -16.02
N ALA A 350 -8.03 11.87 -15.01
CA ALA A 350 -7.69 12.07 -13.60
C ALA A 350 -6.31 11.50 -13.23
N LEU A 351 -5.83 10.44 -13.91
CA LEU A 351 -4.54 9.80 -13.59
C LEU A 351 -3.34 10.72 -13.82
N ALA A 352 -3.49 11.70 -14.72
CA ALA A 352 -2.41 12.63 -15.06
C ALA A 352 -1.93 13.48 -13.86
N ASP A 353 -2.82 13.75 -12.90
CA ASP A 353 -2.57 14.66 -11.80
C ASP A 353 -2.59 13.96 -10.42
N VAL A 354 -2.63 12.62 -10.40
CA VAL A 354 -2.56 11.87 -9.15
C VAL A 354 -1.15 11.92 -8.59
N GLN A 355 -1.05 12.37 -7.34
CA GLN A 355 0.13 12.17 -6.50
C GLN A 355 -0.25 11.28 -5.32
N VAL A 356 0.57 10.28 -5.05
CA VAL A 356 0.39 9.38 -3.92
C VAL A 356 1.38 9.79 -2.82
N PRO A 357 0.91 10.20 -1.64
CA PRO A 357 1.79 10.65 -0.57
C PRO A 357 2.90 9.65 -0.28
N GLY A 358 4.15 10.12 -0.41
CA GLY A 358 5.34 9.33 -0.15
C GLY A 358 5.54 8.10 -1.07
N ARG A 359 5.05 8.13 -2.30
CA ARG A 359 5.26 7.09 -3.32
C ARG A 359 5.76 7.73 -4.60
N MET A 360 7.08 7.85 -4.78
CA MET A 360 7.70 8.63 -5.85
C MET A 360 7.02 10.01 -6.00
N GLN A 361 6.68 10.60 -4.87
CA GLN A 361 5.99 11.88 -4.82
C GLN A 361 6.93 13.00 -5.22
N LEU A 362 6.68 13.62 -6.37
CA LEU A 362 7.44 14.75 -6.84
C LEU A 362 7.19 15.98 -5.96
N VAL A 363 8.25 16.74 -5.71
CA VAL A 363 8.22 18.03 -5.00
C VAL A 363 8.79 19.08 -5.94
N GLU A 364 7.96 20.00 -6.40
CA GLU A 364 8.31 21.05 -7.35
C GLU A 364 8.36 22.41 -6.64
N ALA A 365 9.48 23.10 -6.77
CA ALA A 365 9.70 24.45 -6.26
C ALA A 365 10.49 25.33 -7.26
N GLY A 366 10.41 25.00 -8.55
CA GLY A 366 11.10 25.71 -9.62
C GLY A 366 12.55 25.29 -9.87
N GLN A 367 12.99 24.19 -9.28
CA GLN A 367 14.33 23.60 -9.54
C GLN A 367 14.38 22.92 -10.92
N ASP A 368 15.62 22.77 -11.42
CA ASP A 368 15.95 22.19 -12.72
C ASP A 368 16.43 20.70 -12.62
N PHE A 369 16.07 20.01 -11.57
CA PHE A 369 16.32 18.59 -11.32
C PHE A 369 15.09 17.93 -10.65
N LEU A 370 15.02 16.60 -10.69
CA LEU A 370 13.93 15.87 -10.03
C LEU A 370 14.16 15.76 -8.53
N ALA A 371 13.16 16.13 -7.73
CA ALA A 371 13.18 15.96 -6.28
C ALA A 371 11.92 15.20 -5.84
N MET A 372 12.08 14.14 -5.05
CA MET A 372 10.97 13.27 -4.69
C MET A 372 11.11 12.61 -3.33
N VAL A 373 9.96 12.21 -2.78
CA VAL A 373 9.84 11.48 -1.52
C VAL A 373 9.28 10.08 -1.79
N ASP A 374 9.90 9.04 -1.20
CA ASP A 374 9.44 7.67 -1.32
C ASP A 374 9.47 6.91 0.01
N TYR A 375 8.59 5.92 0.15
CA TYR A 375 8.47 5.06 1.33
C TYR A 375 9.46 3.88 1.32
N ALA A 376 10.40 3.81 0.41
CA ALA A 376 11.38 2.73 0.29
C ALA A 376 12.24 2.60 1.55
N HIS A 377 11.95 1.59 2.37
CA HIS A 377 12.60 1.30 3.66
C HIS A 377 13.05 -0.17 3.78
N LYS A 378 13.10 -0.90 2.66
CA LYS A 378 13.55 -2.29 2.52
C LYS A 378 14.53 -2.41 1.35
N PRO A 379 15.47 -3.37 1.35
CA PRO A 379 16.46 -3.52 0.30
C PRO A 379 15.86 -3.56 -1.12
N GLY A 380 14.88 -4.42 -1.35
CA GLY A 380 14.22 -4.54 -2.66
C GLY A 380 13.49 -3.27 -3.10
N ALA A 381 12.89 -2.51 -2.16
CA ALA A 381 12.24 -1.25 -2.48
C ALA A 381 13.24 -0.15 -2.84
N VAL A 382 14.36 -0.05 -2.11
CA VAL A 382 15.46 0.89 -2.44
C VAL A 382 16.03 0.58 -3.82
N GLN A 383 16.25 -0.70 -4.12
CA GLN A 383 16.71 -1.14 -5.43
C GLN A 383 15.71 -0.76 -6.53
N ALA A 384 14.44 -1.06 -6.34
CA ALA A 384 13.38 -0.77 -7.33
C ALA A 384 13.27 0.73 -7.63
N VAL A 385 13.30 1.59 -6.60
CA VAL A 385 13.24 3.04 -6.75
C VAL A 385 14.45 3.55 -7.54
N LEU A 386 15.68 3.16 -7.15
CA LEU A 386 16.89 3.64 -7.81
C LEU A 386 17.03 3.12 -9.24
N SER A 387 16.74 1.83 -9.48
CA SER A 387 16.73 1.27 -10.85
C SER A 387 15.70 1.97 -11.73
N SER A 388 14.50 2.19 -11.20
CA SER A 388 13.44 2.89 -11.92
C SER A 388 13.80 4.34 -12.24
N LEU A 389 14.58 5.02 -11.40
CA LEU A 389 15.07 6.37 -11.68
C LEU A 389 16.11 6.38 -12.81
N HIS A 390 16.99 5.38 -12.88
CA HIS A 390 17.92 5.25 -14.00
C HIS A 390 17.20 5.11 -15.34
N ASP A 391 16.13 4.31 -15.37
CA ASP A 391 15.33 4.10 -16.59
C ASP A 391 14.46 5.32 -16.94
N TYR A 392 14.13 6.13 -15.93
CA TYR A 392 13.24 7.28 -16.05
C TYR A 392 13.97 8.57 -16.45
N LEU A 393 15.23 8.75 -16.07
CA LEU A 393 15.99 9.95 -16.38
C LEU A 393 16.33 10.00 -17.88
N PRO A 394 15.96 11.10 -18.59
CA PRO A 394 16.16 11.19 -20.04
C PRO A 394 17.64 11.31 -20.42
N ASP A 395 18.51 11.82 -19.53
CA ASP A 395 19.94 11.92 -19.75
C ASP A 395 20.66 10.76 -19.07
N PRO A 396 21.35 9.87 -19.82
CA PRO A 396 22.17 8.79 -19.24
C PRO A 396 23.32 9.27 -18.34
N GLN A 397 23.67 10.55 -18.39
CA GLN A 397 24.67 11.16 -17.54
C GLN A 397 24.11 11.79 -16.27
N ALA A 398 22.77 11.88 -16.15
CA ALA A 398 22.11 12.37 -14.95
C ALA A 398 22.49 11.52 -13.74
N ARG A 399 22.71 12.19 -12.61
CA ARG A 399 23.15 11.56 -11.38
C ARG A 399 21.99 11.40 -10.41
N ILE A 400 22.06 10.40 -9.56
CA ILE A 400 21.04 10.11 -8.55
C ILE A 400 21.64 10.28 -7.16
N GLY A 401 21.03 11.14 -6.34
CA GLY A 401 21.28 11.26 -4.90
C GLY A 401 20.16 10.63 -4.07
N ILE A 402 20.52 9.92 -3.00
CA ILE A 402 19.54 9.34 -2.07
C ILE A 402 19.83 9.76 -0.62
N VAL A 403 18.79 10.17 0.09
CA VAL A 403 18.77 10.31 1.55
C VAL A 403 18.13 9.07 2.14
N LEU A 404 18.82 8.35 3.02
CA LEU A 404 18.44 7.03 3.50
C LEU A 404 18.66 6.87 5.00
N GLY A 405 17.64 6.38 5.71
CA GLY A 405 17.68 5.97 7.10
C GLY A 405 17.02 4.61 7.33
N ALA A 406 17.05 4.12 8.57
CA ALA A 406 16.31 2.93 8.96
C ALA A 406 15.73 3.05 10.37
N GLY A 407 14.61 2.35 10.62
CA GLY A 407 13.99 2.32 11.93
C GLY A 407 14.76 1.45 12.93
N GLY A 408 14.79 1.90 14.18
CA GLY A 408 15.24 1.12 15.33
C GLY A 408 14.23 0.06 15.77
N ASN A 409 14.66 -0.90 16.61
CA ASN A 409 13.85 -2.03 17.12
C ASN A 409 13.16 -2.83 15.98
N ARG A 410 13.88 -3.00 14.86
CA ARG A 410 13.42 -3.69 13.65
C ARG A 410 14.56 -4.54 13.12
N ASP A 411 14.33 -5.21 11.98
CA ASP A 411 15.34 -5.99 11.27
C ASP A 411 16.65 -5.20 11.07
N HIS A 412 17.73 -5.69 11.71
CA HIS A 412 19.06 -5.08 11.66
C HIS A 412 19.82 -5.52 10.40
N GLU A 413 19.54 -6.72 9.87
CA GLU A 413 20.28 -7.30 8.75
C GLU A 413 20.05 -6.52 7.45
N LYS A 414 18.89 -5.90 7.31
CA LYS A 414 18.57 -5.09 6.13
C LYS A 414 19.41 -3.81 6.02
N ARG A 415 19.91 -3.25 7.12
CA ARG A 415 20.61 -1.95 7.16
C ARG A 415 21.84 -1.89 6.26
N PRO A 416 22.85 -2.78 6.41
CA PRO A 416 23.99 -2.77 5.51
C PRO A 416 23.63 -3.14 4.07
N ILE A 417 22.60 -3.98 3.86
CA ILE A 417 22.13 -4.34 2.52
C ILE A 417 21.57 -3.11 1.80
N MET A 418 20.74 -2.31 2.50
CA MET A 418 20.17 -1.07 1.95
C MET A 418 21.28 -0.06 1.60
N GLY A 419 22.26 0.14 2.50
CA GLY A 419 23.39 1.00 2.24
C GLY A 419 24.20 0.59 1.03
N ARG A 420 24.49 -0.71 0.89
CA ARG A 420 25.21 -1.26 -0.25
C ARG A 420 24.47 -1.03 -1.57
N ILE A 421 23.19 -1.37 -1.62
CA ILE A 421 22.35 -1.15 -2.80
C ILE A 421 22.29 0.33 -3.18
N ALA A 422 22.10 1.21 -2.18
CA ALA A 422 22.09 2.65 -2.41
C ALA A 422 23.40 3.12 -3.07
N ALA A 423 24.56 2.70 -2.57
CA ALA A 423 25.86 3.11 -3.12
C ALA A 423 26.19 2.44 -4.46
N GLU A 424 25.68 1.25 -4.73
CA GLU A 424 25.83 0.57 -6.03
C GLU A 424 25.01 1.28 -7.12
N LEU A 425 23.86 1.86 -6.80
CA LEU A 425 22.93 2.44 -7.77
C LEU A 425 22.85 3.97 -7.75
N ALA A 426 23.21 4.65 -6.68
CA ALA A 426 23.24 6.11 -6.63
C ALA A 426 24.66 6.68 -6.75
N ASP A 427 24.76 7.97 -7.11
CA ASP A 427 26.01 8.74 -7.19
C ASP A 427 26.29 9.51 -5.89
N ALA A 428 25.27 9.72 -5.05
CA ALA A 428 25.41 10.26 -3.70
C ALA A 428 24.48 9.55 -2.72
N VAL A 429 25.00 9.23 -1.52
CA VAL A 429 24.26 8.58 -0.43
C VAL A 429 24.44 9.40 0.84
N PHE A 430 23.36 9.96 1.35
CA PHE A 430 23.30 10.70 2.60
C PHE A 430 22.59 9.84 3.66
N VAL A 431 23.38 9.26 4.57
CA VAL A 431 22.88 8.39 5.63
C VAL A 431 22.43 9.23 6.82
N THR A 432 21.18 9.06 7.25
CA THR A 432 20.57 9.89 8.29
C THR A 432 19.66 9.09 9.23
N ASP A 433 19.09 9.76 10.23
CA ASP A 433 18.09 9.15 11.12
C ASP A 433 16.72 9.05 10.44
N ASP A 434 16.02 7.96 10.73
CA ASP A 434 14.61 7.75 10.38
C ASP A 434 13.75 7.77 11.66
N ASN A 435 13.39 6.63 12.21
CA ASN A 435 12.72 6.46 13.49
C ASN A 435 13.62 5.61 14.41
N PRO A 436 14.61 6.16 15.10
CA PRO A 436 15.53 5.36 15.91
C PRO A 436 14.84 4.64 17.07
N ARG A 437 13.68 5.10 17.51
CA ARG A 437 12.92 4.54 18.66
C ARG A 437 13.78 4.52 19.92
N ASP A 438 14.01 3.32 20.48
CA ASP A 438 14.80 3.13 21.71
C ASP A 438 16.25 2.72 21.42
N GLU A 439 16.65 2.56 20.14
CA GLU A 439 18.04 2.26 19.76
C GLU A 439 18.90 3.53 19.69
N GLU A 440 20.18 3.35 19.94
CA GLU A 440 21.17 4.41 19.72
C GLU A 440 21.26 4.76 18.23
N PRO A 441 20.92 6.00 17.82
CA PRO A 441 20.82 6.37 16.40
C PRO A 441 22.13 6.18 15.61
N SER A 442 23.28 6.42 16.24
CA SER A 442 24.59 6.26 15.61
C SER A 442 24.84 4.83 15.13
N THR A 443 24.42 3.83 15.93
CA THR A 443 24.56 2.40 15.57
C THR A 443 23.79 2.06 14.29
N ILE A 444 22.60 2.65 14.10
CA ILE A 444 21.78 2.44 12.91
C ILE A 444 22.47 3.05 11.69
N ARG A 445 22.93 4.31 11.80
CA ARG A 445 23.62 5.02 10.72
C ARG A 445 24.92 4.32 10.32
N GLU A 446 25.73 3.90 11.29
CA GLU A 446 26.99 3.20 11.05
C GLU A 446 26.78 1.87 10.31
N ALA A 447 25.72 1.12 10.63
CA ALA A 447 25.41 -0.13 9.92
C ALA A 447 25.04 0.12 8.44
N ILE A 448 24.23 1.16 8.14
CA ILE A 448 23.90 1.55 6.77
C ILE A 448 25.16 2.03 6.03
N TYR A 449 25.95 2.89 6.68
CA TYR A 449 27.17 3.47 6.09
C TYR A 449 28.24 2.42 5.80
N ALA A 450 28.39 1.41 6.67
CA ALA A 450 29.29 0.30 6.42
C ALA A 450 28.95 -0.43 5.11
N GLY A 451 27.67 -0.73 4.92
CA GLY A 451 27.18 -1.30 3.65
C GLY A 451 27.40 -0.38 2.46
N ALA A 452 27.15 0.94 2.61
CA ALA A 452 27.38 1.91 1.54
C ALA A 452 28.85 1.95 1.12
N ARG A 453 29.79 1.90 2.06
CA ARG A 453 31.24 1.79 1.75
C ARG A 453 31.60 0.52 0.97
N GLU A 454 30.96 -0.62 1.26
CA GLU A 454 31.12 -1.85 0.49
C GLU A 454 30.64 -1.66 -0.96
N GLY A 455 29.48 -1.02 -1.16
CA GLY A 455 28.94 -0.70 -2.48
C GLY A 455 29.87 0.20 -3.29
N VAL A 456 30.40 1.27 -2.68
CA VAL A 456 31.41 2.16 -3.31
C VAL A 456 32.66 1.37 -3.74
N LEU A 457 33.17 0.48 -2.88
CA LEU A 457 34.33 -0.34 -3.21
C LEU A 457 34.05 -1.31 -4.37
N LYS A 458 32.82 -1.84 -4.46
CA LYS A 458 32.40 -2.70 -5.56
C LYS A 458 32.32 -1.94 -6.89
N LYS A 459 31.75 -0.74 -6.92
CA LYS A 459 31.75 0.16 -8.09
C LYS A 459 33.16 0.44 -8.60
N LYS A 460 34.07 0.82 -7.71
CA LYS A 460 35.49 1.09 -8.07
C LYS A 460 36.18 -0.12 -8.69
N LYS A 461 35.91 -1.33 -8.22
CA LYS A 461 36.45 -2.57 -8.81
C LYS A 461 35.91 -2.87 -10.21
N GLN A 462 34.73 -2.40 -10.53
CA GLN A 462 34.07 -2.56 -11.84
C GLN A 462 34.51 -1.48 -12.87
N GLN A 463 35.56 -0.70 -12.56
CA GLN A 463 36.08 0.37 -13.42
C GLN A 463 35.07 1.48 -13.75
N GLN A 464 34.08 1.69 -12.91
CA GLN A 464 33.23 2.88 -12.99
C GLN A 464 33.97 4.04 -12.31
N ASP A 465 34.61 4.91 -13.10
CA ASP A 465 35.43 6.04 -12.63
C ASP A 465 34.62 7.18 -11.95
N LYS A 466 33.33 7.02 -11.76
CA LYS A 466 32.51 8.03 -11.06
C LYS A 466 32.71 7.92 -9.54
N GLU A 467 33.11 9.00 -8.92
CA GLU A 467 33.23 9.10 -7.47
C GLU A 467 31.84 9.16 -6.85
N THR A 468 31.47 8.16 -6.03
CA THR A 468 30.22 8.15 -5.28
C THR A 468 30.42 8.89 -3.95
N VAL A 469 29.66 9.96 -3.73
CA VAL A 469 29.60 10.66 -2.44
C VAL A 469 28.89 9.77 -1.42
N CYS A 470 29.47 9.61 -0.23
CA CYS A 470 28.84 8.84 0.84
C CYS A 470 29.12 9.53 2.18
N GLU A 471 28.10 10.07 2.79
CA GLU A 471 28.18 10.88 4.00
C GLU A 471 27.18 10.44 5.06
N ILE A 472 27.56 10.58 6.35
CA ILE A 472 26.63 10.48 7.48
C ILE A 472 26.25 11.90 7.89
N VAL A 473 24.97 12.22 7.76
CA VAL A 473 24.37 13.48 8.23
C VAL A 473 23.27 13.12 9.21
N PRO A 474 23.50 13.21 10.54
CA PRO A 474 22.58 12.70 11.55
C PRO A 474 21.21 13.35 11.49
N ASP A 475 21.15 14.68 11.40
CA ASP A 475 19.88 15.40 11.27
C ASP A 475 19.29 15.19 9.87
N ARG A 476 18.03 14.76 9.82
CA ARG A 476 17.37 14.41 8.57
C ARG A 476 17.08 15.63 7.69
N ALA A 477 16.74 16.78 8.28
CA ALA A 477 16.52 17.99 7.51
C ALA A 477 17.85 18.49 6.90
N GLU A 478 18.95 18.43 7.66
CA GLU A 478 20.28 18.75 7.15
C GLU A 478 20.73 17.77 6.04
N ALA A 479 20.42 16.48 6.15
CA ALA A 479 20.69 15.49 5.12
C ALA A 479 19.92 15.78 3.83
N ILE A 480 18.65 16.17 3.93
CA ILE A 480 17.84 16.60 2.78
C ILE A 480 18.44 17.86 2.14
N ALA A 481 18.80 18.86 2.93
CA ALA A 481 19.44 20.08 2.43
C ALA A 481 20.79 19.80 1.75
N ALA A 482 21.60 18.88 2.29
CA ALA A 482 22.85 18.46 1.69
C ALA A 482 22.64 17.78 0.33
N ALA A 483 21.66 16.87 0.21
CA ALA A 483 21.32 16.22 -1.04
C ALA A 483 20.80 17.21 -2.10
N VAL A 484 19.95 18.17 -1.70
CA VAL A 484 19.47 19.24 -2.57
C VAL A 484 20.62 20.14 -3.04
N SER A 485 21.58 20.45 -2.16
CA SER A 485 22.74 21.28 -2.51
C SER A 485 23.72 20.56 -3.46
N TRP A 486 23.82 19.23 -3.36
CA TRP A 486 24.66 18.39 -4.21
C TRP A 486 24.16 18.29 -5.65
N ALA A 487 22.84 18.25 -5.86
CA ALA A 487 22.21 18.04 -7.16
C ALA A 487 22.58 19.16 -8.16
N GLN A 488 22.67 18.82 -9.43
CA GLN A 488 22.83 19.74 -10.57
C GLN A 488 21.63 19.62 -11.51
N SER A 489 21.57 20.49 -12.50
CA SER A 489 20.55 20.46 -13.55
C SER A 489 20.46 19.07 -14.18
N GLY A 490 19.26 18.51 -14.28
CA GLY A 490 18.98 17.20 -14.84
C GLY A 490 19.17 16.01 -13.88
N ASP A 491 19.74 16.19 -12.68
CA ASP A 491 19.92 15.14 -11.68
C ASP A 491 18.57 14.71 -11.04
N ALA A 492 18.62 13.70 -10.18
CA ALA A 492 17.49 13.31 -9.32
C ALA A 492 17.93 13.18 -7.85
N VAL A 493 17.05 13.62 -6.93
CA VAL A 493 17.19 13.43 -5.49
C VAL A 493 15.98 12.71 -4.95
N VAL A 494 16.20 11.59 -4.24
CA VAL A 494 15.12 10.83 -3.59
C VAL A 494 15.34 10.78 -2.08
N ILE A 495 14.29 11.19 -1.34
CA ILE A 495 14.24 11.09 0.12
C ILE A 495 13.50 9.80 0.46
N ALA A 496 14.22 8.78 0.95
CA ALA A 496 13.71 7.44 1.17
C ALA A 496 13.50 7.12 2.65
N GLY A 497 12.47 6.30 2.94
CA GLY A 497 12.21 5.72 4.26
C GLY A 497 10.85 6.08 4.83
N LYS A 498 10.58 7.35 5.12
CA LYS A 498 9.36 7.82 5.79
C LYS A 498 8.15 7.93 4.87
N GLY A 499 8.36 8.35 3.63
CA GLY A 499 7.27 8.54 2.69
C GLY A 499 6.20 9.51 3.22
N HIS A 500 5.03 8.99 3.58
CA HIS A 500 3.88 9.76 4.08
C HIS A 500 3.86 9.96 5.61
N GLU A 501 4.84 9.45 6.34
CA GLU A 501 4.89 9.57 7.80
C GLU A 501 5.12 11.03 8.24
N LYS A 502 4.31 11.51 9.18
CA LYS A 502 4.33 12.89 9.69
C LYS A 502 5.03 13.00 11.05
N GLY A 503 6.09 12.26 11.26
CA GLY A 503 6.82 12.33 12.52
C GLY A 503 8.08 11.47 12.56
N GLN A 504 8.90 11.72 13.58
CA GLN A 504 10.11 10.97 13.91
C GLN A 504 10.02 10.50 15.36
N LEU A 505 10.07 9.19 15.57
CA LEU A 505 9.99 8.60 16.90
C LEU A 505 11.39 8.38 17.48
N VAL A 506 11.71 9.15 18.53
CA VAL A 506 13.01 9.11 19.23
C VAL A 506 12.77 8.89 20.71
N ALA A 507 13.33 7.85 21.31
CA ALA A 507 13.24 7.54 22.73
C ALA A 507 11.79 7.61 23.29
N GLY A 508 10.83 7.07 22.53
CA GLY A 508 9.42 7.05 22.90
C GLY A 508 8.67 8.39 22.66
N VAL A 509 9.36 9.43 22.21
CA VAL A 509 8.74 10.74 21.90
C VAL A 509 8.57 10.91 20.40
N MET A 510 7.37 11.29 19.98
CA MET A 510 7.07 11.59 18.58
C MET A 510 7.34 13.08 18.31
N HIS A 511 8.33 13.37 17.48
CA HIS A 511 8.66 14.71 17.01
C HIS A 511 7.97 14.92 15.65
N PRO A 512 7.28 16.07 15.42
CA PRO A 512 6.74 16.39 14.10
C PRO A 512 7.86 16.46 13.06
N PHE A 513 7.67 15.77 11.93
CA PHE A 513 8.61 15.76 10.80
C PHE A 513 7.90 15.30 9.53
N ASP A 514 8.12 15.98 8.42
CA ASP A 514 7.54 15.66 7.12
C ASP A 514 8.59 15.80 6.03
N ASP A 515 8.95 14.70 5.38
CA ASP A 515 9.95 14.69 4.30
C ASP A 515 9.58 15.62 3.14
N VAL A 516 8.29 15.77 2.82
CA VAL A 516 7.83 16.63 1.73
C VAL A 516 7.99 18.11 2.08
N GLU A 517 7.64 18.50 3.32
CA GLU A 517 7.80 19.87 3.80
C GLU A 517 9.30 20.26 3.89
N GLU A 518 10.14 19.37 4.43
CA GLU A 518 11.57 19.63 4.54
C GLU A 518 12.26 19.70 3.17
N LEU A 519 11.87 18.83 2.22
CA LEU A 519 12.38 18.89 0.86
C LEU A 519 11.96 20.17 0.15
N ALA A 520 10.69 20.59 0.29
CA ALA A 520 10.21 21.85 -0.28
C ALA A 520 10.96 23.06 0.31
N ASN A 521 11.21 23.06 1.62
CA ASN A 521 11.98 24.10 2.30
C ASN A 521 13.43 24.17 1.79
N ALA A 522 14.10 23.03 1.64
CA ALA A 522 15.46 22.95 1.12
C ALA A 522 15.55 23.45 -0.34
N LEU A 523 14.59 23.09 -1.18
CA LEU A 523 14.50 23.57 -2.56
C LEU A 523 14.30 25.09 -2.63
N ALA A 524 13.39 25.64 -1.82
CA ALA A 524 13.15 27.07 -1.75
C ALA A 524 14.39 27.85 -1.29
N GLN A 525 15.12 27.37 -0.28
CA GLN A 525 16.37 27.97 0.20
C GLN A 525 17.45 27.97 -0.89
N ARG A 526 17.58 26.87 -1.65
CA ARG A 526 18.52 26.79 -2.77
C ARG A 526 18.16 27.82 -3.87
N ALA A 527 16.89 27.92 -4.24
CA ALA A 527 16.44 28.88 -5.26
C ALA A 527 16.74 30.33 -4.84
N GLN A 528 16.52 30.68 -3.56
CA GLN A 528 16.86 32.00 -3.03
C GLN A 528 18.36 32.29 -3.07
N ALA A 529 19.18 31.31 -2.66
CA ALA A 529 20.65 31.47 -2.70
C ALA A 529 21.20 31.62 -4.14
N HIS A 530 20.56 30.99 -5.13
CA HIS A 530 20.90 31.14 -6.55
C HIS A 530 20.57 32.56 -7.05
N SER A 531 19.38 33.04 -6.78
CA SER A 531 18.93 34.39 -7.14
C SER A 531 19.81 35.49 -6.53
N GLU A 532 20.22 35.35 -5.27
CA GLU A 532 21.14 36.31 -4.60
C GLU A 532 22.53 36.32 -5.22
N ARG A 533 23.03 35.16 -5.73
CA ARG A 533 24.33 35.08 -6.42
C ARG A 533 24.29 35.73 -7.80
N GLU A 534 23.21 35.51 -8.56
CA GLU A 534 23.03 36.13 -9.87
C GLU A 534 22.86 37.68 -9.75
N GLY A 535 22.12 38.15 -8.74
CA GLY A 535 21.97 39.56 -8.46
C GLY A 535 23.32 40.24 -8.14
N ARG A 536 24.18 39.61 -7.34
CA ARG A 536 25.52 40.13 -7.03
C ARG A 536 26.48 40.11 -8.23
N GLN A 537 26.35 39.13 -9.14
CA GLN A 537 27.17 39.09 -10.35
C GLN A 537 26.74 40.12 -11.39
N SER A 538 25.46 40.41 -11.52
CA SER A 538 24.96 41.49 -12.37
C SER A 538 25.39 42.87 -11.87
N GLU A 539 25.33 43.15 -10.58
CA GLU A 539 25.81 44.40 -9.98
C GLU A 539 27.34 44.58 -10.14
N SER A 540 28.13 43.48 -10.06
CA SER A 540 29.58 43.53 -10.26
C SER A 540 30.01 43.70 -11.72
N SER A 541 29.15 43.31 -12.69
CA SER A 541 29.39 43.49 -14.13
C SER A 541 28.98 44.86 -14.63
N GLU A 542 28.06 45.57 -13.98
CA GLU A 542 27.67 46.96 -14.28
C GLU A 542 28.66 48.01 -13.71
N GLN A 543 29.48 47.59 -12.75
CA GLN A 543 30.52 48.46 -12.16
C GLN A 543 31.90 48.33 -12.85
N ARG A 544 32.07 47.55 -13.89
CA ARG A 544 33.25 47.47 -14.73
C ARG A 544 33.00 48.04 -16.14
#